data_ded146a6dcfe0f84e4227b230e927e81
#
_entry.id   ded146a6dcfe0f84e4227b230e927e81
#
_cell.length_a   1.000
_cell.length_b   1.000
_cell.length_c   1.000
_cell.angle_alpha   90.00
_cell.angle_beta   90.00
_cell.angle_gamma   90.00
#
_symmetry.space_group_name_H-M   'P 1'
#
loop_
_entity.id
_entity.type
_entity.pdbx_description
1 polymer ?
#
loop_
_entity_poly.entity_id
_entity_poly.type
_entity_poly.pdbx_seq_one_letter_code
_entity_poly.pdbx_strand_id
1 'polypeptide(L)'
;MALMLGMLTTSGEENGNTVTETCYVMNLDSAEKLENMTYSSLFSKAGIIVLEDTDESLLGRVDKIEFLDNNLYVLEKRRGLFLFDKQGKFVKRIGSKGNGPSEYVSPDDITIDKKNKKIYILDSQTQRVLKYSSNGVYENSFSLENKRTRSTYIQCFENALYTDLYTFDKSRNQFLLSKVDITNGKRTSFQLNASQYNKGWNELFSTNQHTFVSDPAGKPKFMQIFMDTIFEITPKGIKPYIAVQSKSLVTKKDMEDQMAQNNMSDPRVISKICDGLTKAKKIYSMYDYWETDEYIHLNYQVGMYGYTALYNKKTNMTYVMTGFSDDLFYTDKAETMLTFNTATFDKNRIYCIGMNDGFTKDILLKNLEKGGINSHIEGADKLKTLTEDSNPIIIYYEFKK
;
A
#
# COMPACT_ATOMS: atom_id res chain seq x y z
N MET A 1 25.09 31.70 0.35
CA MET A 1 24.15 31.89 1.46
C MET A 1 23.72 30.48 1.88
N ALA A 2 24.27 30.00 2.98
CA ALA A 2 24.15 28.61 3.40
C ALA A 2 22.74 28.34 3.96
N LEU A 3 21.99 27.42 3.34
CA LEU A 3 20.75 26.91 3.89
C LEU A 3 21.10 25.95 5.05
N MET A 4 20.73 26.34 6.26
CA MET A 4 20.75 25.46 7.42
C MET A 4 19.85 24.24 7.20
N LEU A 5 20.46 23.07 7.15
CA LEU A 5 19.79 21.79 7.30
C LEU A 5 19.24 21.74 8.72
N GLY A 6 17.93 21.86 8.90
CA GLY A 6 17.29 21.67 10.19
C GLY A 6 17.40 20.21 10.61
N MET A 7 18.34 19.91 11.50
CA MET A 7 18.41 18.62 12.19
C MET A 7 17.19 18.48 13.11
N LEU A 8 16.31 17.55 12.81
CA LEU A 8 15.29 17.09 13.76
C LEU A 8 15.98 16.16 14.78
N THR A 9 16.45 16.74 15.88
CA THR A 9 16.91 15.98 17.03
C THR A 9 15.73 15.69 17.93
N THR A 10 15.34 14.42 18.04
CA THR A 10 14.51 13.96 19.17
C THR A 10 15.44 13.73 20.34
N SER A 11 15.33 14.56 21.38
CA SER A 11 16.04 14.39 22.64
C SER A 11 15.46 13.21 23.44
N GLY A 12 16.16 12.12 23.43
CA GLY A 12 16.08 11.05 24.40
C GLY A 12 17.53 10.79 24.83
N GLU A 13 17.92 11.27 26.01
CA GLU A 13 19.23 10.99 26.58
C GLU A 13 19.34 9.52 26.92
N GLU A 14 20.27 8.81 26.25
CA GLU A 14 21.11 7.78 26.83
C GLU A 14 22.30 7.45 25.89
N ASN A 15 23.48 7.77 26.38
CA ASN A 15 24.84 7.29 26.05
C ASN A 15 25.21 6.87 24.61
N GLY A 16 25.94 7.74 23.95
CA GLY A 16 27.16 7.42 23.19
C GLY A 16 27.05 6.46 22.02
N ASN A 17 26.54 6.94 20.92
CA ASN A 17 26.94 6.79 19.51
C ASN A 17 25.78 7.34 18.67
N THR A 18 25.84 8.60 18.29
CA THR A 18 24.93 9.17 17.30
C THR A 18 25.28 8.59 15.93
N VAL A 19 24.68 7.46 15.62
CA VAL A 19 24.48 7.07 14.23
C VAL A 19 23.42 8.05 13.69
N THR A 20 23.86 9.06 12.95
CA THR A 20 22.98 9.88 12.13
C THR A 20 22.37 8.97 11.08
N GLU A 21 21.19 8.41 11.38
CA GLU A 21 20.44 7.62 10.40
C GLU A 21 19.98 8.56 9.30
N THR A 22 20.63 8.48 8.15
CA THR A 22 20.35 9.31 6.98
C THR A 22 18.99 8.94 6.42
N CYS A 23 18.07 9.92 6.43
CA CYS A 23 16.82 9.87 5.68
C CYS A 23 17.15 10.13 4.19
N TYR A 24 16.59 9.33 3.26
CA TYR A 24 16.66 9.63 1.84
C TYR A 24 15.85 10.89 1.53
N VAL A 25 16.37 11.74 0.63
CA VAL A 25 15.68 12.98 0.22
C VAL A 25 15.37 12.91 -1.26
N MET A 26 14.10 12.75 -1.57
CA MET A 26 13.57 12.73 -2.94
C MET A 26 13.09 14.14 -3.31
N ASN A 27 13.90 14.90 -4.05
CA ASN A 27 13.55 16.25 -4.47
C ASN A 27 12.95 16.25 -5.88
N LEU A 28 11.62 16.49 -5.95
CA LEU A 28 10.88 16.45 -7.22
C LEU A 28 11.09 17.69 -8.08
N ASP A 29 11.44 18.85 -7.48
CA ASP A 29 11.63 20.09 -8.23
C ASP A 29 12.96 20.12 -8.98
N SER A 30 13.98 19.43 -8.45
CA SER A 30 15.32 19.31 -9.07
C SER A 30 15.53 17.97 -9.76
N ALA A 31 14.49 17.16 -9.89
CA ALA A 31 14.57 15.84 -10.50
C ALA A 31 14.93 15.93 -11.98
N GLU A 32 15.77 15.00 -12.42
CA GLU A 32 16.05 14.80 -13.84
C GLU A 32 14.83 14.15 -14.51
N LYS A 33 14.45 14.67 -15.68
CA LYS A 33 13.35 14.10 -16.45
C LYS A 33 13.85 12.93 -17.28
N LEU A 34 13.23 11.78 -17.09
CA LEU A 34 13.45 10.61 -17.94
C LEU A 34 12.29 10.47 -18.94
N GLU A 35 12.66 10.32 -20.21
CA GLU A 35 11.75 10.04 -21.29
C GLU A 35 11.90 8.59 -21.74
N ASN A 36 10.79 7.99 -22.17
CA ASN A 36 10.75 6.65 -22.81
C ASN A 36 11.34 5.51 -21.96
N MET A 37 11.22 5.58 -20.66
CA MET A 37 11.62 4.46 -19.80
C MET A 37 10.63 3.31 -19.94
N THR A 38 11.14 2.08 -19.98
CA THR A 38 10.33 0.87 -20.14
C THR A 38 10.48 -0.07 -18.95
N TYR A 39 9.51 -0.94 -18.75
CA TYR A 39 9.56 -1.99 -17.70
C TYR A 39 10.77 -2.90 -17.90
N SER A 40 11.12 -3.23 -19.15
CA SER A 40 12.32 -4.02 -19.45
C SER A 40 13.63 -3.34 -19.02
N SER A 41 13.65 -2.06 -18.69
CA SER A 41 14.84 -1.41 -18.12
C SER A 41 15.10 -1.82 -16.66
N LEU A 42 14.08 -2.12 -15.89
CA LEU A 42 14.14 -2.48 -14.46
C LEU A 42 13.86 -3.96 -14.20
N PHE A 43 12.97 -4.56 -14.96
CA PHE A 43 12.53 -5.93 -14.77
C PHE A 43 13.10 -6.86 -15.85
N SER A 44 13.38 -8.10 -15.46
CA SER A 44 13.91 -9.14 -16.35
C SER A 44 12.81 -9.94 -17.04
N LYS A 45 11.64 -10.05 -16.41
CA LYS A 45 10.48 -10.77 -16.96
C LYS A 45 9.17 -10.35 -16.29
N ALA A 46 8.07 -10.64 -17.00
CA ALA A 46 6.71 -10.59 -16.49
C ALA A 46 6.09 -11.99 -16.46
N GLY A 47 5.04 -12.15 -15.66
CA GLY A 47 4.23 -13.36 -15.65
C GLY A 47 2.89 -13.12 -14.96
N ILE A 48 2.04 -14.14 -14.97
CA ILE A 48 0.71 -14.09 -14.38
C ILE A 48 0.43 -15.30 -13.49
N ILE A 49 -0.47 -15.08 -12.52
CA ILE A 49 -1.15 -16.13 -11.78
C ILE A 49 -2.64 -15.93 -12.00
N VAL A 50 -3.29 -16.90 -12.64
CA VAL A 50 -4.74 -16.93 -12.80
C VAL A 50 -5.33 -17.62 -11.57
N LEU A 51 -6.23 -16.91 -10.87
CA LEU A 51 -6.92 -17.46 -9.70
C LEU A 51 -8.09 -18.33 -10.16
N GLU A 52 -8.17 -19.54 -9.63
CA GLU A 52 -9.25 -20.49 -9.93
C GLU A 52 -10.61 -19.90 -9.55
N ASP A 53 -11.57 -19.94 -10.47
CA ASP A 53 -12.90 -19.34 -10.39
C ASP A 53 -14.01 -20.40 -10.25
N THR A 54 -14.11 -21.02 -9.10
CA THR A 54 -15.21 -21.90 -8.73
C THR A 54 -16.29 -21.14 -7.94
N ASP A 55 -17.46 -21.73 -7.73
CA ASP A 55 -18.50 -21.13 -6.89
C ASP A 55 -17.99 -20.76 -5.49
N GLU A 56 -17.04 -21.53 -4.95
CA GLU A 56 -16.44 -21.28 -3.64
C GLU A 56 -15.34 -20.22 -3.66
N SER A 57 -14.64 -20.05 -4.79
CA SER A 57 -13.48 -19.17 -4.95
C SER A 57 -13.73 -17.93 -5.78
N LEU A 58 -14.96 -17.72 -6.27
CA LEU A 58 -15.29 -16.55 -7.08
C LEU A 58 -15.07 -15.25 -6.31
N LEU A 59 -14.30 -14.33 -6.91
CA LEU A 59 -13.96 -13.02 -6.38
C LEU A 59 -14.58 -11.93 -7.25
N GLY A 60 -15.18 -10.91 -6.64
CA GLY A 60 -15.62 -9.71 -7.34
C GLY A 60 -14.47 -8.73 -7.56
N ARG A 61 -13.55 -8.67 -6.59
CA ARG A 61 -12.32 -7.86 -6.65
C ARG A 61 -11.29 -8.42 -5.68
N VAL A 62 -10.06 -8.00 -5.85
CA VAL A 62 -8.98 -8.24 -4.88
C VAL A 62 -8.64 -6.92 -4.19
N ASP A 63 -8.70 -6.90 -2.87
CA ASP A 63 -8.37 -5.71 -2.07
C ASP A 63 -6.94 -5.77 -1.52
N LYS A 64 -6.45 -6.96 -1.16
CA LYS A 64 -5.05 -7.17 -0.72
C LYS A 64 -4.60 -8.59 -1.01
N ILE A 65 -3.31 -8.75 -1.27
CA ILE A 65 -2.64 -10.04 -1.40
C ILE A 65 -1.43 -10.11 -0.48
N GLU A 66 -1.20 -11.27 0.10
CA GLU A 66 -0.04 -11.57 0.93
C GLU A 66 0.49 -12.96 0.59
N PHE A 67 1.81 -13.14 0.70
CA PHE A 67 2.48 -14.43 0.47
C PHE A 67 3.09 -14.98 1.75
N LEU A 68 2.90 -16.29 1.95
CA LEU A 68 3.62 -17.05 2.96
C LEU A 68 3.94 -18.44 2.44
N ASP A 69 5.23 -18.79 2.41
CA ASP A 69 5.74 -20.05 1.83
C ASP A 69 5.30 -20.19 0.35
N ASN A 70 4.47 -21.19 0.04
CA ASN A 70 3.91 -21.44 -1.29
C ASN A 70 2.42 -21.06 -1.37
N ASN A 71 1.93 -20.28 -0.44
CA ASN A 71 0.53 -19.91 -0.33
C ASN A 71 0.33 -18.43 -0.66
N LEU A 72 -0.79 -18.15 -1.29
CA LEU A 72 -1.27 -16.84 -1.63
C LEU A 72 -2.57 -16.56 -0.87
N TYR A 73 -2.57 -15.56 -0.04
CA TYR A 73 -3.72 -15.10 0.73
C TYR A 73 -4.33 -13.90 0.03
N VAL A 74 -5.59 -14.01 -0.37
CA VAL A 74 -6.32 -13.01 -1.14
C VAL A 74 -7.47 -12.49 -0.30
N LEU A 75 -7.42 -11.22 0.05
CA LEU A 75 -8.53 -10.54 0.75
C LEU A 75 -9.45 -9.89 -0.29
N GLU A 76 -10.73 -10.24 -0.20
CA GLU A 76 -11.84 -9.45 -0.73
C GLU A 76 -12.69 -8.96 0.45
N LYS A 77 -12.70 -7.67 0.73
CA LYS A 77 -13.37 -7.09 1.92
C LYS A 77 -14.85 -7.44 2.04
N ARG A 78 -15.52 -7.65 0.90
CA ARG A 78 -16.94 -8.02 0.89
C ARG A 78 -17.19 -9.51 1.15
N ARG A 79 -16.24 -10.38 0.78
CA ARG A 79 -16.43 -11.85 0.83
C ARG A 79 -15.56 -12.52 1.88
N GLY A 80 -14.39 -11.98 2.20
CA GLY A 80 -13.50 -12.51 3.23
C GLY A 80 -12.11 -12.85 2.73
N LEU A 81 -11.41 -13.73 3.42
CA LEU A 81 -10.05 -14.14 3.13
C LEU A 81 -10.03 -15.52 2.46
N PHE A 82 -9.36 -15.59 1.32
CA PHE A 82 -9.20 -16.79 0.49
C PHE A 82 -7.75 -17.24 0.48
N LEU A 83 -7.55 -18.54 0.51
CA LEU A 83 -6.25 -19.17 0.37
C LEU A 83 -6.17 -19.87 -0.98
N PHE A 84 -5.16 -19.52 -1.77
CA PHE A 84 -4.77 -20.17 -3.01
C PHE A 84 -3.35 -20.72 -2.86
N ASP A 85 -2.98 -21.69 -3.67
CA ASP A 85 -1.58 -22.05 -3.84
C ASP A 85 -0.86 -21.07 -4.78
N LYS A 86 0.45 -21.23 -4.92
CA LYS A 86 1.28 -20.35 -5.77
C LYS A 86 0.96 -20.44 -7.27
N GLN A 87 0.21 -21.45 -7.70
CA GLN A 87 -0.27 -21.62 -9.08
C GLN A 87 -1.65 -20.97 -9.30
N GLY A 88 -2.27 -20.44 -8.23
CA GLY A 88 -3.60 -19.84 -8.27
C GLY A 88 -4.73 -20.83 -8.06
N LYS A 89 -4.46 -22.09 -7.68
CA LYS A 89 -5.50 -23.07 -7.37
C LYS A 89 -6.10 -22.80 -6.00
N PHE A 90 -7.41 -22.79 -5.91
CA PHE A 90 -8.13 -22.56 -4.67
C PHE A 90 -7.89 -23.69 -3.66
N VAL A 91 -7.62 -23.32 -2.42
CA VAL A 91 -7.42 -24.26 -1.32
C VAL A 91 -8.60 -24.23 -0.37
N LYS A 92 -8.94 -23.04 0.13
CA LYS A 92 -10.10 -22.83 1.03
C LYS A 92 -10.31 -21.36 1.40
N ARG A 93 -11.41 -21.08 2.09
CA ARG A 93 -11.62 -19.82 2.81
C ARG A 93 -11.01 -19.87 4.22
N ILE A 94 -10.60 -18.73 4.74
CA ILE A 94 -10.10 -18.56 6.11
C ILE A 94 -11.08 -17.70 6.88
N GLY A 95 -11.70 -18.28 7.91
CA GLY A 95 -12.80 -17.67 8.62
C GLY A 95 -14.07 -17.58 7.77
N SER A 96 -15.08 -16.91 8.29
CA SER A 96 -16.35 -16.63 7.60
C SER A 96 -16.93 -15.30 8.07
N LYS A 97 -17.88 -14.78 7.30
CA LYS A 97 -18.62 -13.57 7.71
C LYS A 97 -19.69 -13.94 8.74
N GLY A 98 -19.74 -13.18 9.82
CA GLY A 98 -20.70 -13.38 10.91
C GLY A 98 -20.26 -12.66 12.18
N ASN A 99 -20.95 -13.00 13.30
CA ASN A 99 -20.72 -12.40 14.60
C ASN A 99 -20.13 -13.38 15.63
N GLY A 100 -19.81 -14.60 15.24
CA GLY A 100 -19.22 -15.61 16.11
C GLY A 100 -17.76 -15.29 16.48
N PRO A 101 -17.19 -16.05 17.43
CA PRO A 101 -15.82 -15.82 17.90
C PRO A 101 -14.77 -15.90 16.80
N SER A 102 -14.94 -16.82 15.85
CA SER A 102 -14.05 -17.04 14.71
C SER A 102 -14.53 -16.37 13.42
N GLU A 103 -15.53 -15.49 13.50
CA GLU A 103 -16.13 -14.82 12.35
C GLU A 103 -15.80 -13.33 12.36
N TYR A 104 -15.80 -12.69 11.20
CA TYR A 104 -15.58 -11.26 11.01
C TYR A 104 -16.77 -10.62 10.31
N VAL A 105 -17.08 -9.38 10.66
CA VAL A 105 -18.15 -8.58 10.04
C VAL A 105 -17.61 -7.82 8.82
N SER A 106 -16.50 -7.11 9.00
CA SER A 106 -15.83 -6.31 7.97
C SER A 106 -14.31 -6.55 8.01
N PRO A 107 -13.81 -7.56 7.29
CA PRO A 107 -12.37 -7.84 7.21
C PRO A 107 -11.73 -6.81 6.28
N ASP A 108 -11.25 -5.71 6.84
CA ASP A 108 -10.74 -4.59 6.05
C ASP A 108 -9.26 -4.69 5.71
N ASP A 109 -8.49 -5.41 6.53
CA ASP A 109 -7.08 -5.64 6.25
C ASP A 109 -6.57 -6.94 6.87
N ILE A 110 -5.47 -7.45 6.31
CA ILE A 110 -4.76 -8.62 6.81
C ILE A 110 -3.28 -8.32 6.93
N THR A 111 -2.61 -9.03 7.82
CA THR A 111 -1.15 -9.07 7.88
C THR A 111 -0.67 -10.45 8.31
N ILE A 112 0.53 -10.82 7.88
CA ILE A 112 1.10 -12.14 8.13
C ILE A 112 2.38 -12.01 8.97
N ASP A 113 2.41 -12.69 10.10
CA ASP A 113 3.64 -12.98 10.81
C ASP A 113 4.32 -14.17 10.13
N LYS A 114 5.23 -13.87 9.22
CA LYS A 114 5.95 -14.89 8.42
C LYS A 114 6.79 -15.81 9.32
N LYS A 115 7.35 -15.30 10.42
CA LYS A 115 8.19 -16.06 11.35
C LYS A 115 7.40 -17.10 12.13
N ASN A 116 6.25 -16.69 12.70
CA ASN A 116 5.41 -17.55 13.52
C ASN A 116 4.28 -18.23 12.73
N LYS A 117 4.20 -17.98 11.41
CA LYS A 117 3.18 -18.52 10.50
C LYS A 117 1.76 -18.23 10.98
N LYS A 118 1.49 -16.96 11.33
CA LYS A 118 0.19 -16.50 11.81
C LYS A 118 -0.39 -15.47 10.88
N ILE A 119 -1.71 -15.49 10.76
CA ILE A 119 -2.51 -14.54 10.00
C ILE A 119 -3.32 -13.73 11.00
N TYR A 120 -3.29 -12.42 10.85
CA TYR A 120 -4.11 -11.49 11.60
C TYR A 120 -5.07 -10.80 10.63
N ILE A 121 -6.37 -10.84 10.94
CA ILE A 121 -7.43 -10.19 10.18
C ILE A 121 -7.95 -9.05 11.05
N LEU A 122 -7.90 -7.82 10.56
CA LEU A 122 -8.54 -6.68 11.20
C LEU A 122 -9.99 -6.56 10.74
N ASP A 123 -10.91 -6.74 11.67
CA ASP A 123 -12.31 -6.38 11.51
C ASP A 123 -12.50 -4.92 11.94
N SER A 124 -12.55 -4.01 10.99
CA SER A 124 -12.60 -2.58 11.28
C SER A 124 -13.95 -2.14 11.85
N GLN A 125 -15.04 -2.86 11.57
CA GLN A 125 -16.35 -2.54 12.11
C GLN A 125 -16.43 -2.82 13.61
N THR A 126 -15.89 -3.94 14.04
CA THR A 126 -15.89 -4.35 15.46
C THR A 126 -14.62 -3.91 16.20
N GLN A 127 -13.62 -3.41 15.48
CA GLN A 127 -12.28 -3.10 16.00
C GLN A 127 -11.65 -4.29 16.72
N ARG A 128 -11.82 -5.48 16.14
CA ARG A 128 -11.30 -6.74 16.62
C ARG A 128 -10.25 -7.29 15.66
N VAL A 129 -9.21 -7.88 16.20
CA VAL A 129 -8.21 -8.63 15.43
C VAL A 129 -8.42 -10.11 15.67
N LEU A 130 -8.64 -10.87 14.61
CA LEU A 130 -8.76 -12.32 14.65
C LEU A 130 -7.42 -12.93 14.23
N LYS A 131 -7.00 -13.94 14.98
CA LYS A 131 -5.75 -14.67 14.75
C LYS A 131 -6.03 -16.08 14.27
N TYR A 132 -5.36 -16.44 13.16
CA TYR A 132 -5.40 -17.78 12.58
C TYR A 132 -4.00 -18.32 12.38
N SER A 133 -3.85 -19.64 12.33
CA SER A 133 -2.65 -20.27 11.79
C SER A 133 -2.58 -20.06 10.28
N SER A 134 -1.40 -20.29 9.68
CA SER A 134 -1.23 -20.24 8.21
C SER A 134 -2.15 -21.20 7.47
N ASN A 135 -2.59 -22.29 8.13
CA ASN A 135 -3.54 -23.24 7.57
C ASN A 135 -5.02 -22.82 7.79
N GLY A 136 -5.28 -21.60 8.28
CA GLY A 136 -6.62 -21.06 8.48
C GLY A 136 -7.37 -21.66 9.65
N VAL A 137 -6.69 -22.23 10.65
CA VAL A 137 -7.32 -22.65 11.91
C VAL A 137 -7.38 -21.45 12.84
N TYR A 138 -8.58 -21.12 13.31
CA TYR A 138 -8.78 -20.05 14.29
C TYR A 138 -8.08 -20.36 15.62
N GLU A 139 -7.38 -19.39 16.17
CA GLU A 139 -6.68 -19.53 17.45
C GLU A 139 -7.34 -18.70 18.54
N ASN A 140 -7.48 -17.41 18.31
CA ASN A 140 -8.15 -16.49 19.23
C ASN A 140 -8.47 -15.15 18.52
N SER A 141 -9.09 -14.24 19.26
CA SER A 141 -9.26 -12.86 18.86
C SER A 141 -9.15 -11.94 20.07
N PHE A 142 -8.81 -10.68 19.82
CA PHE A 142 -8.80 -9.64 20.83
C PHE A 142 -9.32 -8.32 20.25
N SER A 143 -9.90 -7.49 21.11
CA SER A 143 -10.37 -6.16 20.72
C SER A 143 -9.24 -5.15 20.83
N LEU A 144 -9.15 -4.26 19.86
CA LEU A 144 -8.27 -3.09 19.96
C LEU A 144 -8.84 -2.13 21.01
N GLU A 145 -8.02 -1.78 21.99
CA GLU A 145 -8.41 -0.81 23.01
C GLU A 145 -8.72 0.56 22.40
N ASN A 146 -9.68 1.23 22.99
CA ASN A 146 -10.15 2.56 22.69
C ASN A 146 -11.23 2.67 21.61
N LYS A 147 -12.50 2.69 22.06
CA LYS A 147 -13.69 2.88 21.21
C LYS A 147 -13.76 4.24 20.50
N ARG A 148 -12.84 5.15 20.77
CA ARG A 148 -12.83 6.54 20.26
C ARG A 148 -11.89 6.76 19.08
N THR A 149 -10.95 5.83 18.87
CA THR A 149 -10.08 5.77 17.70
C THR A 149 -10.37 4.50 16.93
N ARG A 150 -10.24 4.56 15.62
CA ARG A 150 -10.44 3.42 14.73
C ARG A 150 -9.16 3.13 13.96
N SER A 151 -9.04 1.91 13.56
CA SER A 151 -7.99 1.41 12.68
C SER A 151 -8.63 0.74 11.47
N THR A 152 -8.04 0.93 10.31
CA THR A 152 -8.46 0.31 9.05
C THR A 152 -7.37 -0.59 8.48
N TYR A 153 -6.11 -0.28 8.79
CA TYR A 153 -4.96 -1.05 8.31
C TYR A 153 -4.12 -1.57 9.47
N ILE A 154 -3.51 -2.73 9.24
CA ILE A 154 -2.73 -3.46 10.24
C ILE A 154 -1.45 -4.00 9.63
N GLN A 155 -0.35 -3.92 10.37
CA GLN A 155 0.94 -4.48 9.99
C GLN A 155 1.58 -5.24 11.15
N CYS A 156 1.89 -6.50 10.94
CA CYS A 156 2.70 -7.28 11.87
C CYS A 156 4.18 -7.01 11.60
N PHE A 157 4.91 -6.69 12.65
CA PHE A 157 6.36 -6.60 12.57
C PHE A 157 6.98 -7.05 13.90
N GLU A 158 7.89 -8.02 13.80
CA GLU A 158 8.47 -8.73 14.95
C GLU A 158 7.38 -9.32 15.87
N ASN A 159 7.25 -8.92 17.08
CA ASN A 159 6.25 -9.46 18.02
C ASN A 159 5.19 -8.41 18.36
N ALA A 160 4.87 -7.52 17.45
CA ALA A 160 3.86 -6.48 17.63
C ALA A 160 3.01 -6.29 16.41
N LEU A 161 1.83 -5.72 16.60
CA LEU A 161 1.02 -5.17 15.53
C LEU A 161 1.14 -3.64 15.54
N TYR A 162 1.14 -3.07 14.36
CA TYR A 162 1.04 -1.63 14.14
C TYR A 162 -0.27 -1.37 13.43
N THR A 163 -1.00 -0.34 13.86
CA THR A 163 -2.27 0.02 13.24
C THR A 163 -2.28 1.51 12.96
N ASP A 164 -2.84 1.90 11.83
CA ASP A 164 -3.20 3.28 11.60
C ASP A 164 -4.23 3.74 12.64
N LEU A 165 -4.32 5.06 12.82
CA LEU A 165 -5.24 5.66 13.76
C LEU A 165 -6.03 6.77 13.08
N TYR A 166 -7.35 6.69 13.23
CA TYR A 166 -8.30 7.73 12.84
C TYR A 166 -9.18 8.11 14.02
N THR A 167 -9.67 9.33 14.00
CA THR A 167 -10.63 9.81 15.00
C THR A 167 -11.72 10.65 14.33
N PHE A 168 -12.90 10.60 14.90
CA PHE A 168 -13.97 11.55 14.59
C PHE A 168 -13.99 12.74 15.55
N ASP A 169 -13.07 12.78 16.50
CA ASP A 169 -12.97 13.82 17.51
C ASP A 169 -11.49 14.16 17.75
N LYS A 170 -11.05 15.25 17.11
CA LYS A 170 -9.66 15.73 17.15
C LYS A 170 -9.13 16.01 18.56
N SER A 171 -10.02 16.29 19.52
CA SER A 171 -9.61 16.50 20.91
C SER A 171 -9.10 15.23 21.59
N ARG A 172 -9.33 14.06 21.00
CA ARG A 172 -9.12 12.75 21.64
C ARG A 172 -7.95 11.94 21.09
N ASN A 173 -7.52 12.22 19.87
CA ASN A 173 -6.36 11.58 19.26
C ASN A 173 -5.65 12.55 18.31
N GLN A 174 -4.36 12.69 18.52
CA GLN A 174 -3.49 13.53 17.69
C GLN A 174 -2.42 12.69 16.95
N PHE A 175 -2.52 11.36 17.01
CA PHE A 175 -1.52 10.46 16.46
C PHE A 175 -2.07 9.70 15.26
N LEU A 176 -1.18 9.29 14.35
CA LEU A 176 -1.49 8.59 13.11
C LEU A 176 -1.27 7.08 13.19
N LEU A 177 -0.49 6.63 14.16
CA LEU A 177 -0.01 5.26 14.26
C LEU A 177 0.03 4.81 15.71
N SER A 178 -0.30 3.55 15.96
CA SER A 178 -0.10 2.92 17.28
C SER A 178 0.58 1.56 17.16
N LYS A 179 1.36 1.22 18.19
CA LYS A 179 1.86 -0.12 18.43
C LYS A 179 0.91 -0.84 19.38
N VAL A 180 0.59 -2.08 19.06
CA VAL A 180 -0.40 -2.92 19.76
C VAL A 180 0.28 -4.21 20.23
N ASP A 181 0.02 -4.58 21.47
CA ASP A 181 0.43 -5.88 22.01
C ASP A 181 -0.41 -6.99 21.33
N ILE A 182 0.31 -7.90 20.69
CA ILE A 182 -0.26 -9.01 19.88
C ILE A 182 -1.03 -10.04 20.74
N THR A 183 -0.88 -10.00 22.07
CA THR A 183 -1.49 -10.99 22.97
C THR A 183 -2.84 -10.55 23.50
N ASN A 184 -3.05 -9.25 23.67
CA ASN A 184 -4.22 -8.72 24.38
C ASN A 184 -4.90 -7.52 23.69
N GLY A 185 -4.32 -6.99 22.61
CA GLY A 185 -4.87 -5.86 21.88
C GLY A 185 -4.63 -4.48 22.52
N LYS A 186 -3.85 -4.42 23.62
CA LYS A 186 -3.54 -3.16 24.27
C LYS A 186 -2.62 -2.31 23.42
N ARG A 187 -2.96 -1.03 23.25
CA ARG A 187 -2.10 -0.06 22.60
C ARG A 187 -0.97 0.35 23.54
N THR A 188 0.27 0.04 23.18
CA THR A 188 1.45 0.25 24.03
C THR A 188 2.15 1.58 23.73
N SER A 189 1.98 2.12 22.53
CA SER A 189 2.49 3.46 22.18
C SER A 189 1.65 4.09 21.08
N PHE A 190 1.67 5.44 21.06
CA PHE A 190 1.07 6.29 20.06
C PHE A 190 2.16 7.12 19.40
N GLN A 191 2.19 7.18 18.09
CA GLN A 191 3.32 7.72 17.34
C GLN A 191 2.84 8.57 16.17
N LEU A 192 3.70 9.46 15.69
CA LEU A 192 3.49 10.36 14.58
C LEU A 192 2.32 11.33 14.83
N ASN A 193 2.62 12.47 15.50
CA ASN A 193 1.64 13.51 15.72
C ASN A 193 1.14 14.09 14.39
N ALA A 194 -0.18 14.14 14.20
CA ALA A 194 -0.81 14.59 12.96
C ALA A 194 -0.48 16.05 12.62
N SER A 195 -0.39 16.93 13.64
CA SER A 195 -0.04 18.33 13.43
C SER A 195 1.38 18.51 12.90
N GLN A 196 2.29 17.61 13.28
CA GLN A 196 3.68 17.64 12.86
C GLN A 196 3.88 16.96 11.49
N TYR A 197 3.26 15.80 11.28
CA TYR A 197 3.59 14.92 10.15
C TYR A 197 2.51 14.83 9.07
N ASN A 198 1.26 15.28 9.38
CA ASN A 198 0.14 15.15 8.45
C ASN A 198 -0.73 16.41 8.33
N LYS A 199 -0.14 17.59 8.49
CA LYS A 199 -0.80 18.89 8.34
C LYS A 199 -2.01 19.08 9.27
N GLY A 200 -2.07 18.30 10.36
CA GLY A 200 -3.18 18.29 11.32
C GLY A 200 -4.33 17.35 10.94
N TRP A 201 -4.22 16.59 9.85
CA TRP A 201 -5.27 15.66 9.42
C TRP A 201 -5.09 14.30 10.09
N ASN A 202 -6.10 13.83 10.81
CA ASN A 202 -6.17 12.49 11.41
C ASN A 202 -7.58 11.89 11.41
N GLU A 203 -8.45 12.40 10.52
CA GLU A 203 -9.80 11.86 10.34
C GLU A 203 -9.80 10.70 9.35
N LEU A 204 -10.82 9.85 9.45
CA LEU A 204 -10.96 8.72 8.55
C LEU A 204 -11.07 9.20 7.10
N PHE A 205 -10.22 8.65 6.27
CA PHE A 205 -10.30 8.79 4.84
C PHE A 205 -10.20 7.42 4.18
N SER A 206 -11.29 7.02 3.55
CA SER A 206 -11.29 5.79 2.74
C SER A 206 -10.62 6.08 1.41
N THR A 207 -9.34 5.76 1.31
CA THR A 207 -8.64 5.64 0.03
C THR A 207 -8.42 4.17 -0.28
N ASN A 208 -8.19 3.84 -1.56
CA ASN A 208 -7.69 2.53 -1.94
C ASN A 208 -6.18 2.37 -1.64
N GLN A 209 -5.58 3.35 -0.98
CA GLN A 209 -4.17 3.38 -0.65
C GLN A 209 -3.91 2.66 0.66
N HIS A 210 -3.10 1.61 0.64
CA HIS A 210 -2.61 0.98 1.85
C HIS A 210 -1.63 1.91 2.57
N THR A 211 -1.83 2.07 3.88
CA THR A 211 -0.95 2.90 4.73
C THR A 211 0.35 2.20 5.09
N PHE A 212 0.38 0.87 4.99
CA PHE A 212 1.57 0.06 5.19
C PHE A 212 2.02 -0.56 3.89
N VAL A 213 3.31 -0.44 3.63
CA VAL A 213 4.02 -1.09 2.53
C VAL A 213 5.31 -1.70 3.11
N SER A 214 5.94 -2.62 2.39
CA SER A 214 7.19 -3.23 2.88
C SER A 214 8.28 -3.14 1.82
N ASP A 215 9.53 -3.12 2.25
CA ASP A 215 10.66 -3.30 1.36
C ASP A 215 10.91 -4.80 1.05
N PRO A 216 11.86 -5.12 0.15
CA PRO A 216 12.20 -6.51 -0.20
C PRO A 216 12.64 -7.37 0.98
N ALA A 217 13.19 -6.74 2.02
CA ALA A 217 13.60 -7.42 3.26
C ALA A 217 12.42 -7.59 4.25
N GLY A 218 11.22 -7.13 3.90
CA GLY A 218 10.03 -7.21 4.74
C GLY A 218 9.97 -6.16 5.85
N LYS A 219 10.80 -5.10 5.78
CA LYS A 219 10.73 -4.00 6.73
C LYS A 219 9.55 -3.09 6.39
N PRO A 220 8.60 -2.92 7.31
CA PRO A 220 7.41 -2.13 7.01
C PRO A 220 7.71 -0.65 6.99
N LYS A 221 7.04 0.03 6.07
CA LYS A 221 6.99 1.48 5.95
C LYS A 221 5.56 1.95 6.22
N PHE A 222 5.43 3.15 6.73
CA PHE A 222 4.16 3.79 7.01
C PHE A 222 4.06 5.12 6.27
N MET A 223 2.95 5.32 5.58
CA MET A 223 2.63 6.57 4.89
C MET A 223 1.11 6.74 4.83
N GLN A 224 0.66 7.98 4.83
CA GLN A 224 -0.75 8.33 4.64
C GLN A 224 -0.88 9.52 3.68
N ILE A 225 -2.10 9.75 3.20
CA ILE A 225 -2.44 10.97 2.45
C ILE A 225 -2.02 12.21 3.25
N PHE A 226 -1.55 13.24 2.56
CA PHE A 226 -1.03 14.52 3.09
C PHE A 226 0.35 14.45 3.76
N MET A 227 0.91 13.26 3.98
CA MET A 227 2.29 13.14 4.46
C MET A 227 3.29 13.45 3.33
N ASP A 228 4.41 14.04 3.69
CA ASP A 228 5.57 14.26 2.82
C ASP A 228 6.75 13.36 3.20
N THR A 229 6.59 12.58 4.25
CA THR A 229 7.62 11.70 4.79
C THR A 229 7.09 10.29 4.94
N ILE A 230 7.82 9.32 4.41
CA ILE A 230 7.59 7.89 4.62
C ILE A 230 8.45 7.46 5.80
N PHE A 231 7.85 6.76 6.74
CA PHE A 231 8.51 6.29 7.96
C PHE A 231 8.77 4.80 7.90
N GLU A 232 9.93 4.36 8.37
CA GLU A 232 10.26 2.96 8.58
C GLU A 232 9.93 2.54 10.02
N ILE A 233 9.27 1.41 10.16
CA ILE A 233 9.03 0.75 11.44
C ILE A 233 10.25 -0.13 11.74
N THR A 234 10.91 0.12 12.87
CA THR A 234 12.09 -0.61 13.30
C THR A 234 11.87 -1.23 14.69
N PRO A 235 12.71 -2.18 15.12
CA PRO A 235 12.63 -2.72 16.48
C PRO A 235 12.75 -1.66 17.59
N LYS A 236 13.49 -0.58 17.31
CA LYS A 236 13.71 0.52 18.25
C LYS A 236 12.63 1.60 18.22
N GLY A 237 11.72 1.55 17.25
CA GLY A 237 10.68 2.56 17.05
C GLY A 237 10.53 2.95 15.60
N ILE A 238 9.99 4.14 15.36
CA ILE A 238 9.73 4.66 14.02
C ILE A 238 10.72 5.76 13.70
N LYS A 239 11.26 5.71 12.48
CA LYS A 239 12.21 6.73 11.99
C LYS A 239 11.80 7.23 10.60
N PRO A 240 12.09 8.51 10.26
CA PRO A 240 11.99 8.97 8.89
C PRO A 240 12.84 8.11 7.97
N TYR A 241 12.32 7.74 6.82
CA TYR A 241 13.02 6.92 5.84
C TYR A 241 13.22 7.65 4.51
N ILE A 242 12.13 8.27 3.99
CA ILE A 242 12.17 9.10 2.78
C ILE A 242 11.44 10.39 3.09
N ALA A 243 12.10 11.52 2.86
CA ALA A 243 11.48 12.83 2.81
C ALA A 243 11.32 13.27 1.36
N VAL A 244 10.09 13.49 0.92
CA VAL A 244 9.81 14.05 -0.41
C VAL A 244 9.78 15.56 -0.30
N GLN A 245 10.42 16.25 -1.24
CA GLN A 245 10.51 17.71 -1.31
C GLN A 245 9.97 18.21 -2.63
N SER A 246 9.09 19.18 -2.59
CA SER A 246 8.61 19.95 -3.74
C SER A 246 7.89 21.20 -3.28
N LYS A 247 7.93 22.27 -4.09
CA LYS A 247 7.11 23.47 -3.91
C LYS A 247 5.62 23.19 -4.08
N SER A 248 5.29 22.12 -4.79
CA SER A 248 3.91 21.70 -5.03
C SER A 248 3.33 20.84 -3.91
N LEU A 249 4.09 20.42 -2.90
CA LEU A 249 3.55 19.68 -1.77
C LEU A 249 2.48 20.51 -1.04
N VAL A 250 1.43 19.80 -0.58
CA VAL A 250 0.40 20.41 0.26
C VAL A 250 1.03 20.91 1.56
N THR A 251 0.68 22.14 1.94
CA THR A 251 1.12 22.77 3.19
C THR A 251 0.02 22.73 4.24
N LYS A 252 0.37 23.02 5.49
CA LYS A 252 -0.61 23.19 6.56
C LYS A 252 -1.61 24.29 6.21
N LYS A 253 -1.13 25.41 5.64
CA LYS A 253 -2.00 26.51 5.19
C LYS A 253 -2.97 26.07 4.09
N ASP A 254 -2.52 25.31 3.09
CA ASP A 254 -3.41 24.79 2.06
C ASP A 254 -4.55 23.94 2.67
N MET A 255 -4.25 23.11 3.67
CA MET A 255 -5.26 22.33 4.38
C MET A 255 -6.21 23.19 5.18
N GLU A 256 -5.72 24.19 5.92
CA GLU A 256 -6.53 25.14 6.67
C GLU A 256 -7.49 25.91 5.75
N ASP A 257 -7.00 26.39 4.61
CA ASP A 257 -7.78 27.10 3.59
C ASP A 257 -8.88 26.20 3.00
N GLN A 258 -8.57 24.93 2.68
CA GLN A 258 -9.56 23.95 2.19
C GLN A 258 -10.60 23.61 3.27
N MET A 259 -10.20 23.42 4.50
CA MET A 259 -11.13 23.12 5.61
C MET A 259 -12.06 24.31 5.89
N ALA A 260 -11.57 25.54 5.79
CA ALA A 260 -12.40 26.75 5.98
C ALA A 260 -13.45 26.94 4.86
N GLN A 261 -13.16 26.45 3.65
CA GLN A 261 -14.06 26.56 2.49
C GLN A 261 -15.11 25.44 2.43
N ASN A 262 -14.99 24.40 3.24
CA ASN A 262 -15.84 23.22 3.18
C ASN A 262 -16.60 23.00 4.49
N ASN A 263 -17.81 22.43 4.39
CA ASN A 263 -18.54 21.97 5.56
C ASN A 263 -17.94 20.66 6.07
N MET A 264 -17.26 20.71 7.22
CA MET A 264 -16.61 19.56 7.83
C MET A 264 -17.56 18.44 8.29
N SER A 265 -18.89 18.71 8.34
CA SER A 265 -19.90 17.69 8.62
C SER A 265 -20.42 16.98 7.35
N ASP A 266 -20.00 17.40 6.15
CA ASP A 266 -20.37 16.71 4.91
C ASP A 266 -19.61 15.38 4.81
N PRO A 267 -20.29 14.22 4.64
CA PRO A 267 -19.60 12.93 4.45
C PRO A 267 -18.63 12.89 3.27
N ARG A 268 -18.76 13.82 2.31
CA ARG A 268 -17.89 13.94 1.14
C ARG A 268 -16.83 15.04 1.29
N VAL A 269 -16.65 15.60 2.50
CA VAL A 269 -15.75 16.73 2.70
C VAL A 269 -14.33 16.46 2.23
N ILE A 270 -13.82 15.26 2.47
CA ILE A 270 -12.46 14.92 2.07
C ILE A 270 -12.30 14.87 0.53
N SER A 271 -13.29 14.34 -0.18
CA SER A 271 -13.29 14.37 -1.66
C SER A 271 -13.24 15.81 -2.17
N LYS A 272 -14.03 16.71 -1.58
CA LYS A 272 -14.03 18.14 -1.93
C LYS A 272 -12.69 18.83 -1.62
N ILE A 273 -12.05 18.48 -0.50
CA ILE A 273 -10.71 18.96 -0.15
C ILE A 273 -9.71 18.48 -1.20
N CYS A 274 -9.70 17.19 -1.53
CA CYS A 274 -8.82 16.62 -2.56
C CYS A 274 -9.06 17.25 -3.94
N ASP A 275 -10.32 17.49 -4.32
CA ASP A 275 -10.66 18.19 -5.58
C ASP A 275 -10.11 19.62 -5.58
N GLY A 276 -10.21 20.34 -4.47
CA GLY A 276 -9.64 21.69 -4.29
C GLY A 276 -8.12 21.68 -4.42
N LEU A 277 -7.44 20.74 -3.77
CA LEU A 277 -5.99 20.57 -3.85
C LEU A 277 -5.54 20.17 -5.26
N THR A 278 -6.32 19.32 -5.94
CA THR A 278 -6.07 18.93 -7.34
C THR A 278 -6.14 20.13 -8.27
N LYS A 279 -7.18 20.97 -8.14
CA LYS A 279 -7.33 22.23 -8.89
C LYS A 279 -6.17 23.21 -8.61
N ALA A 280 -5.71 23.25 -7.38
CA ALA A 280 -4.54 24.05 -6.97
C ALA A 280 -3.20 23.42 -7.37
N LYS A 281 -3.20 22.28 -8.07
CA LYS A 281 -2.02 21.53 -8.51
C LYS A 281 -1.08 21.15 -7.36
N LYS A 282 -1.65 20.80 -6.21
CA LYS A 282 -0.88 20.36 -5.04
C LYS A 282 -0.65 18.85 -5.08
N ILE A 283 0.53 18.42 -4.60
CA ILE A 283 0.86 17.02 -4.33
C ILE A 283 0.41 16.74 -2.90
N TYR A 284 -0.57 15.88 -2.74
CA TYR A 284 -1.14 15.53 -1.43
C TYR A 284 -1.22 14.02 -1.19
N SER A 285 -0.90 13.22 -2.20
CA SER A 285 -0.88 11.76 -2.11
C SER A 285 0.31 11.20 -2.89
N MET A 286 1.01 10.28 -2.24
CA MET A 286 2.03 9.44 -2.85
C MET A 286 1.57 8.00 -2.69
N TYR A 287 1.74 7.18 -3.72
CA TYR A 287 1.21 5.83 -3.77
C TYR A 287 2.10 4.94 -4.64
N ASP A 288 1.77 3.65 -4.72
CA ASP A 288 2.49 2.66 -5.52
C ASP A 288 3.98 2.60 -5.18
N TYR A 289 4.24 2.46 -3.86
CA TYR A 289 5.60 2.32 -3.37
C TYR A 289 6.15 0.92 -3.64
N TRP A 290 7.36 0.87 -4.18
CA TRP A 290 8.23 -0.29 -4.13
C TRP A 290 9.70 0.15 -4.09
N GLU A 291 10.57 -0.73 -3.65
CA GLU A 291 12.01 -0.46 -3.66
C GLU A 291 12.84 -1.69 -3.94
N THR A 292 14.05 -1.47 -4.42
CA THR A 292 15.11 -2.44 -4.59
C THR A 292 16.34 -2.01 -3.78
N ASP A 293 17.44 -2.75 -3.87
CA ASP A 293 18.71 -2.31 -3.29
C ASP A 293 19.21 -0.99 -3.90
N GLU A 294 18.81 -0.69 -5.14
CA GLU A 294 19.27 0.48 -5.87
C GLU A 294 18.26 1.61 -5.98
N TYR A 295 16.95 1.30 -6.09
CA TYR A 295 15.93 2.29 -6.39
C TYR A 295 14.80 2.30 -5.36
N ILE A 296 14.20 3.49 -5.19
CA ILE A 296 12.92 3.68 -4.52
C ILE A 296 11.97 4.30 -5.53
N HIS A 297 10.81 3.70 -5.68
CA HIS A 297 9.75 4.11 -6.61
C HIS A 297 8.55 4.66 -5.84
N LEU A 298 7.98 5.74 -6.35
CA LEU A 298 6.72 6.34 -5.89
C LEU A 298 5.95 6.90 -7.06
N ASN A 299 4.64 6.71 -7.07
CA ASN A 299 3.75 7.49 -7.91
C ASN A 299 3.17 8.67 -7.13
N TYR A 300 2.93 9.78 -7.82
CA TYR A 300 2.26 10.96 -7.28
C TYR A 300 1.48 11.68 -8.37
N GLN A 301 0.62 12.61 -7.98
CA GLN A 301 -0.23 13.35 -8.90
C GLN A 301 -0.06 14.86 -8.71
N VAL A 302 -0.03 15.60 -9.81
CA VAL A 302 -0.07 17.07 -9.85
C VAL A 302 -1.23 17.51 -10.75
N GLY A 303 -2.26 18.09 -10.17
CA GLY A 303 -3.50 18.33 -10.90
C GLY A 303 -4.11 17.02 -11.39
N MET A 304 -4.39 16.90 -12.68
CA MET A 304 -4.94 15.69 -13.30
C MET A 304 -3.87 14.75 -13.88
N TYR A 305 -2.59 15.07 -13.73
CA TYR A 305 -1.49 14.31 -14.33
C TYR A 305 -0.79 13.46 -13.28
N GLY A 306 -0.64 12.16 -13.59
CA GLY A 306 0.17 11.23 -12.82
C GLY A 306 1.66 11.31 -13.20
N TYR A 307 2.51 11.13 -12.23
CA TYR A 307 3.96 11.10 -12.39
C TYR A 307 4.54 9.95 -11.59
N THR A 308 5.62 9.39 -12.09
CA THR A 308 6.46 8.44 -11.37
C THR A 308 7.75 9.12 -10.93
N ALA A 309 8.11 8.96 -9.68
CA ALA A 309 9.41 9.35 -9.15
C ALA A 309 10.24 8.10 -8.85
N LEU A 310 11.49 8.12 -9.30
CA LEU A 310 12.46 7.07 -9.04
C LEU A 310 13.70 7.68 -8.38
N TYR A 311 14.04 7.24 -7.19
CA TYR A 311 15.23 7.69 -6.46
C TYR A 311 16.30 6.63 -6.50
N ASN A 312 17.49 6.97 -6.99
CA ASN A 312 18.64 6.07 -6.98
C ASN A 312 19.42 6.23 -5.67
N LYS A 313 19.45 5.16 -4.86
CA LYS A 313 20.10 5.14 -3.54
C LYS A 313 21.63 5.27 -3.60
N LYS A 314 22.25 4.89 -4.72
CA LYS A 314 23.72 4.94 -4.88
C LYS A 314 24.20 6.33 -5.27
N THR A 315 23.46 7.01 -6.14
CA THR A 315 23.83 8.33 -6.66
C THR A 315 23.15 9.49 -5.94
N ASN A 316 22.13 9.20 -5.11
CA ASN A 316 21.24 10.16 -4.46
C ASN A 316 20.50 11.07 -5.47
N MET A 317 20.27 10.58 -6.68
CA MET A 317 19.56 11.33 -7.72
C MET A 317 18.08 10.95 -7.75
N THR A 318 17.24 11.95 -7.98
CA THR A 318 15.81 11.78 -8.23
C THR A 318 15.54 11.93 -9.72
N TYR A 319 14.77 11.01 -10.26
CA TYR A 319 14.26 11.02 -11.63
C TYR A 319 12.75 11.13 -11.61
N VAL A 320 12.17 11.86 -12.57
CA VAL A 320 10.71 12.00 -12.72
C VAL A 320 10.32 11.72 -14.16
N MET A 321 9.26 10.95 -14.32
CA MET A 321 8.67 10.60 -15.61
C MET A 321 7.15 10.67 -15.55
N THR A 322 6.49 10.83 -16.70
CA THR A 322 5.03 10.78 -16.84
C THR A 322 4.52 9.34 -17.05
N GLY A 323 5.02 8.42 -16.25
CA GLY A 323 4.83 6.98 -16.40
C GLY A 323 5.96 6.34 -17.21
N PHE A 324 5.90 5.04 -17.36
CA PHE A 324 6.77 4.29 -18.26
C PHE A 324 6.03 3.11 -18.87
N SER A 325 6.45 2.73 -20.08
CA SER A 325 5.76 1.73 -20.89
C SER A 325 6.05 0.33 -20.40
N ASP A 326 5.02 -0.49 -20.31
CA ASP A 326 5.15 -1.91 -20.00
C ASP A 326 5.34 -2.72 -21.29
N ASP A 327 6.59 -2.79 -21.73
CA ASP A 327 7.04 -3.54 -22.90
C ASP A 327 7.32 -5.03 -22.59
N LEU A 328 7.16 -5.47 -21.35
CA LEU A 328 7.24 -6.86 -20.96
C LEU A 328 5.88 -7.56 -21.04
N PHE A 329 4.84 -6.91 -20.58
CA PHE A 329 3.48 -7.48 -20.57
C PHE A 329 2.75 -7.25 -21.89
N TYR A 330 2.94 -6.08 -22.51
CA TYR A 330 2.25 -5.70 -23.76
C TYR A 330 3.16 -5.84 -24.98
N THR A 331 2.52 -6.04 -26.13
CA THR A 331 3.14 -5.95 -27.47
C THR A 331 2.79 -4.60 -28.12
N ASP A 332 3.38 -4.33 -29.27
CA ASP A 332 3.07 -3.19 -30.14
C ASP A 332 1.61 -3.17 -30.68
N LYS A 333 0.90 -4.30 -30.55
CA LYS A 333 -0.53 -4.43 -30.93
C LYS A 333 -1.49 -4.03 -29.82
N ALA A 334 -1.01 -3.72 -28.63
CA ALA A 334 -1.87 -3.28 -27.54
C ALA A 334 -2.48 -1.92 -27.85
N GLU A 335 -3.82 -1.83 -27.85
CA GLU A 335 -4.52 -0.55 -28.09
C GLU A 335 -4.49 0.36 -26.87
N THR A 336 -4.55 -0.22 -25.69
CA THR A 336 -4.48 0.50 -24.41
C THR A 336 -3.61 -0.29 -23.45
N MET A 337 -2.53 0.32 -23.03
CA MET A 337 -1.66 -0.24 -21.98
C MET A 337 -2.12 0.27 -20.64
N LEU A 338 -2.51 -0.65 -19.74
CA LEU A 338 -2.84 -0.33 -18.37
C LEU A 338 -1.55 -0.35 -17.52
N THR A 339 -1.43 0.59 -16.62
CA THR A 339 -0.44 0.54 -15.56
C THR A 339 -1.11 0.00 -14.30
N PHE A 340 -0.56 -1.07 -13.74
CA PHE A 340 -1.09 -1.71 -12.55
C PHE A 340 -0.29 -1.29 -11.33
N ASN A 341 -0.97 -0.79 -10.31
CA ASN A 341 -0.33 -0.45 -9.05
C ASN A 341 0.15 -1.72 -8.33
N THR A 342 1.27 -1.60 -7.64
CA THR A 342 1.84 -2.68 -6.85
C THR A 342 0.92 -3.00 -5.67
N ALA A 343 0.47 -4.25 -5.60
CA ALA A 343 -0.37 -4.74 -4.52
C ALA A 343 0.47 -5.27 -3.35
N THR A 344 1.58 -5.92 -3.66
CA THR A 344 2.52 -6.43 -2.65
C THR A 344 3.89 -6.71 -3.26
N PHE A 345 4.83 -7.01 -2.39
CA PHE A 345 6.20 -7.35 -2.72
C PHE A 345 6.59 -8.68 -2.06
N ASP A 346 7.23 -9.57 -2.79
CA ASP A 346 7.82 -10.79 -2.23
C ASP A 346 9.14 -11.14 -2.94
N LYS A 347 10.21 -11.26 -2.17
CA LYS A 347 11.57 -11.52 -2.66
C LYS A 347 12.06 -10.45 -3.65
N ASN A 348 12.17 -10.80 -4.93
CA ASN A 348 12.62 -9.91 -6.01
C ASN A 348 11.49 -9.61 -7.02
N ARG A 349 10.22 -9.73 -6.60
CA ARG A 349 9.05 -9.53 -7.45
C ARG A 349 8.11 -8.50 -6.86
N ILE A 350 7.59 -7.63 -7.72
CA ILE A 350 6.36 -6.88 -7.43
C ILE A 350 5.17 -7.66 -8.01
N TYR A 351 4.05 -7.57 -7.33
CA TYR A 351 2.78 -8.18 -7.73
C TYR A 351 1.72 -7.11 -7.84
N CYS A 352 1.02 -7.11 -8.96
CA CYS A 352 -0.05 -6.18 -9.29
C CYS A 352 -1.34 -6.96 -9.53
N ILE A 353 -2.49 -6.29 -9.46
CA ILE A 353 -3.78 -6.94 -9.69
C ILE A 353 -4.33 -6.44 -11.02
N GLY A 354 -4.50 -7.36 -11.96
CA GLY A 354 -5.17 -7.14 -13.23
C GLY A 354 -6.63 -7.60 -13.19
N MET A 355 -7.47 -7.04 -14.07
CA MET A 355 -8.90 -7.41 -14.20
C MET A 355 -9.69 -7.19 -12.89
N ASN A 356 -9.32 -6.18 -12.10
CA ASN A 356 -9.90 -5.96 -10.76
C ASN A 356 -11.25 -5.22 -10.78
N ASP A 357 -11.66 -4.74 -11.93
CA ASP A 357 -12.95 -4.10 -12.20
C ASP A 357 -13.34 -4.31 -13.67
N GLY A 358 -14.60 -3.98 -14.02
CA GLY A 358 -15.10 -4.19 -15.37
C GLY A 358 -14.30 -3.44 -16.45
N PHE A 359 -13.82 -2.23 -16.17
CA PHE A 359 -13.05 -1.45 -17.13
C PHE A 359 -11.68 -2.08 -17.43
N THR A 360 -10.93 -2.45 -16.41
CA THR A 360 -9.62 -3.09 -16.59
C THR A 360 -9.73 -4.48 -17.20
N LYS A 361 -10.82 -5.21 -16.89
CA LYS A 361 -11.16 -6.50 -17.49
C LYS A 361 -11.41 -6.39 -18.98
N ASP A 362 -12.28 -5.46 -19.40
CA ASP A 362 -12.59 -5.21 -20.82
C ASP A 362 -11.33 -4.89 -21.64
N ILE A 363 -10.46 -4.03 -21.13
CA ILE A 363 -9.23 -3.65 -21.83
C ILE A 363 -8.30 -4.86 -21.97
N LEU A 364 -8.13 -5.65 -20.92
CA LEU A 364 -7.26 -6.83 -20.98
C LEU A 364 -7.80 -7.88 -21.95
N LEU A 365 -9.09 -8.18 -21.93
CA LEU A 365 -9.70 -9.15 -22.85
C LEU A 365 -9.60 -8.69 -24.31
N LYS A 366 -9.85 -7.40 -24.60
CA LYS A 366 -9.65 -6.83 -25.94
C LYS A 366 -8.19 -6.93 -26.42
N ASN A 367 -7.23 -6.64 -25.55
CA ASN A 367 -5.83 -6.80 -25.89
C ASN A 367 -5.46 -8.28 -26.15
N LEU A 368 -6.02 -9.23 -25.39
CA LEU A 368 -5.84 -10.65 -25.64
C LEU A 368 -6.32 -11.06 -27.04
N GLU A 369 -7.54 -10.65 -27.42
CA GLU A 369 -8.12 -10.95 -28.73
C GLU A 369 -7.26 -10.42 -29.89
N LYS A 370 -6.64 -9.25 -29.72
CA LYS A 370 -5.83 -8.58 -30.74
C LYS A 370 -4.35 -8.99 -30.73
N GLY A 371 -3.94 -9.87 -29.82
CA GLY A 371 -2.54 -10.23 -29.63
C GLY A 371 -1.69 -9.12 -29.02
N GLY A 372 -2.33 -8.20 -28.30
CA GLY A 372 -1.69 -7.08 -27.61
C GLY A 372 -1.00 -7.47 -26.29
N ILE A 373 -1.14 -8.72 -25.84
CA ILE A 373 -0.42 -9.23 -24.68
C ILE A 373 0.69 -10.18 -25.14
N ASN A 374 1.86 -10.04 -24.53
CA ASN A 374 3.04 -10.80 -24.90
C ASN A 374 2.87 -12.30 -24.57
N SER A 375 2.97 -13.15 -25.57
CA SER A 375 2.83 -14.60 -25.41
C SER A 375 4.00 -15.28 -24.70
N HIS A 376 5.10 -14.56 -24.45
CA HIS A 376 6.30 -15.08 -23.78
C HIS A 376 6.30 -14.86 -22.26
N ILE A 377 5.30 -14.18 -21.71
CA ILE A 377 5.19 -14.05 -20.25
C ILE A 377 4.88 -15.40 -19.60
N GLU A 378 5.37 -15.61 -18.41
CA GLU A 378 5.15 -16.86 -17.67
C GLU A 378 3.64 -17.02 -17.36
N GLY A 379 3.05 -18.16 -17.77
CA GLY A 379 1.61 -18.43 -17.61
C GLY A 379 0.71 -17.87 -18.71
N ALA A 380 1.26 -17.34 -19.81
CA ALA A 380 0.48 -16.77 -20.92
C ALA A 380 -0.53 -17.75 -21.55
N ASP A 381 -0.27 -19.04 -21.50
CA ASP A 381 -1.18 -20.08 -21.95
C ASP A 381 -2.53 -20.04 -21.22
N LYS A 382 -2.54 -19.68 -19.94
CA LYS A 382 -3.73 -19.56 -19.12
C LYS A 382 -4.58 -18.34 -19.48
N LEU A 383 -4.01 -17.31 -20.12
CA LEU A 383 -4.79 -16.13 -20.55
C LEU A 383 -5.91 -16.48 -21.54
N LYS A 384 -5.74 -17.54 -22.34
CA LYS A 384 -6.73 -17.98 -23.31
C LYS A 384 -8.03 -18.52 -22.68
N THR A 385 -8.00 -18.84 -21.39
CA THR A 385 -9.17 -19.33 -20.65
C THR A 385 -9.96 -18.22 -19.96
N LEU A 386 -9.45 -16.99 -19.96
CA LEU A 386 -10.08 -15.86 -19.27
C LEU A 386 -11.35 -15.41 -20.00
N THR A 387 -12.36 -15.09 -19.22
CA THR A 387 -13.67 -14.56 -19.65
C THR A 387 -14.04 -13.36 -18.79
N GLU A 388 -15.17 -12.73 -19.08
CA GLU A 388 -15.74 -11.67 -18.25
C GLU A 388 -16.09 -12.13 -16.83
N ASP A 389 -16.37 -13.41 -16.64
CA ASP A 389 -16.72 -14.00 -15.35
C ASP A 389 -15.49 -14.45 -14.53
N SER A 390 -14.32 -14.48 -15.15
CA SER A 390 -13.09 -14.93 -14.47
C SER A 390 -12.69 -14.04 -13.29
N ASN A 391 -12.04 -14.65 -12.31
CA ASN A 391 -11.43 -13.93 -11.19
C ASN A 391 -10.40 -12.89 -11.68
N PRO A 392 -10.11 -11.84 -10.88
CA PRO A 392 -8.94 -11.01 -11.10
C PRO A 392 -7.68 -11.85 -11.24
N ILE A 393 -6.76 -11.41 -12.08
CA ILE A 393 -5.45 -12.06 -12.25
C ILE A 393 -4.38 -11.31 -11.46
N ILE A 394 -3.34 -12.01 -11.07
CA ILE A 394 -2.16 -11.41 -10.48
C ILE A 394 -1.07 -11.35 -11.53
N ILE A 395 -0.60 -10.15 -11.82
CA ILE A 395 0.51 -9.89 -12.73
C ILE A 395 1.75 -9.67 -11.86
N TYR A 396 2.88 -10.26 -12.20
CA TYR A 396 4.11 -10.00 -11.49
C TYR A 396 5.25 -9.63 -12.42
N TYR A 397 6.16 -8.82 -11.88
CA TYR A 397 7.41 -8.43 -12.56
C TYR A 397 8.59 -8.78 -11.65
N GLU A 398 9.60 -9.40 -12.22
CA GLU A 398 10.81 -9.79 -11.51
C GLU A 398 11.93 -8.80 -11.83
N PHE A 399 12.54 -8.22 -10.78
CA PHE A 399 13.64 -7.27 -10.95
C PHE A 399 14.86 -7.93 -11.61
N LYS A 400 15.59 -7.15 -12.37
CA LYS A 400 16.95 -7.51 -12.82
C LYS A 400 17.85 -7.66 -11.61
N LYS A 401 18.83 -8.60 -11.72
CA LYS A 401 19.87 -8.80 -10.71
C LYS A 401 21.01 -7.82 -10.90
#